data_62748932d493d6c4d9ec697121acb642
#
_entry.id   62748932d493d6c4d9ec697121acb642
#
_cell.length_a   1.000
_cell.length_b   1.000
_cell.length_c   1.000
_cell.angle_alpha   90.00
_cell.angle_beta   90.00
_cell.angle_gamma   90.00
#
_symmetry.space_group_name_H-M   'P 1'
#
loop_
_entity.id
_entity.type
_entity.pdbx_description
1 polymer ?
#
loop_
_entity_poly.entity_id
_entity_poly.type
_entity_poly.pdbx_seq_one_letter_code
_entity_poly.pdbx_strand_id
1 'polypeptide(L)'
;MGKVLGIPPYNPTFGYSHKLKTDFKKGKLPTVKFDIAGVELTKDNVSLDHVIPKSQGGVSNLFNYMLASKVFNSFRGVVPLAKLITKKMFDKWAKQYEGITVCGVEGEVYTEEIRRKIWEI
;
A
#
# COMPACT_ATOMS: atom_id res chain seq x y z
N MET A 1 -10.99 -6.23 21.54
CA MET A 1 -11.43 -6.73 21.11
C MET A 1 -11.42 -6.89 20.81
N GLY A 2 -11.26 -6.60 20.57
CA GLY A 2 -11.67 -6.98 20.01
C GLY A 2 -11.27 -7.02 19.61
N LYS A 3 -10.96 -6.90 19.49
CA LYS A 3 -11.00 -7.21 18.87
C LYS A 3 -10.81 -7.55 18.42
N VAL A 4 -10.50 -7.54 18.47
CA VAL A 4 -10.62 -8.09 17.79
C VAL A 4 -10.44 -8.27 17.38
N LEU A 5 -10.25 -8.34 17.31
CA LEU A 5 -10.29 -8.73 16.64
C LEU A 5 -10.59 -9.08 16.17
N GLY A 6 -10.79 -9.14 15.94
CA GLY A 6 -11.25 -9.61 15.29
C GLY A 6 -11.67 -9.73 14.74
N ILE A 7 -11.65 -10.02 14.61
CA ILE A 7 -12.20 -10.25 13.76
C ILE A 7 -13.18 -10.20 13.64
N PRO A 8 -13.21 -10.27 13.83
CA PRO A 8 -14.49 -9.84 13.54
C PRO A 8 -15.06 -10.49 12.37
N PRO A 9 -16.32 -10.41 12.26
CA PRO A 9 -16.85 -10.75 10.97
C PRO A 9 -16.19 -9.92 9.89
N TYR A 10 -15.38 -8.98 10.32
CA TYR A 10 -14.69 -8.09 9.42
C TYR A 10 -13.49 -8.78 8.80
N ASN A 11 -13.47 -8.81 7.47
CA ASN A 11 -12.37 -9.41 6.73
C ASN A 11 -11.45 -8.31 6.21
N PRO A 12 -10.22 -8.18 6.72
CA PRO A 12 -9.33 -7.12 6.30
C PRO A 12 -8.88 -7.21 4.85
N THR A 13 -9.06 -8.35 4.20
CA THR A 13 -8.74 -8.44 2.77
C THR A 13 -9.88 -7.94 1.91
N PHE A 14 -11.06 -7.81 2.47
CA PHE A 14 -12.25 -7.42 1.74
C PHE A 14 -12.46 -5.92 1.88
N GLY A 15 -12.38 -5.19 0.79
CA GLY A 15 -12.66 -3.78 0.77
C GLY A 15 -11.48 -2.86 1.06
N TYR A 16 -10.37 -3.35 1.59
CA TYR A 16 -9.22 -2.51 1.87
C TYR A 16 -8.66 -1.87 0.61
N SER A 17 -8.55 -2.64 -0.47
CA SER A 17 -8.06 -2.12 -1.73
C SER A 17 -8.91 -0.96 -2.20
N HIS A 18 -10.22 -1.17 -2.14
CA HIS A 18 -11.20 -0.19 -2.55
C HIS A 18 -11.13 1.04 -1.65
N LYS A 19 -11.05 0.82 -0.34
CA LYS A 19 -11.07 1.90 0.63
C LYS A 19 -9.85 2.78 0.56
N LEU A 20 -8.68 2.20 0.36
CA LEU A 20 -7.44 2.97 0.28
C LEU A 20 -7.51 3.98 -0.87
N LYS A 21 -7.90 3.51 -2.04
CA LYS A 21 -8.02 4.37 -3.22
C LYS A 21 -9.14 5.40 -3.06
N THR A 22 -10.28 4.97 -2.51
CA THR A 22 -11.43 5.84 -2.28
C THR A 22 -11.08 6.94 -1.28
N ASP A 23 -10.42 6.58 -0.18
CA ASP A 23 -10.03 7.56 0.83
C ASP A 23 -9.05 8.58 0.28
N PHE A 24 -8.12 8.15 -0.59
CA PHE A 24 -7.22 9.09 -1.26
C PHE A 24 -8.02 10.09 -2.09
N LYS A 25 -8.95 9.59 -2.90
CA LYS A 25 -9.75 10.46 -3.77
C LYS A 25 -10.63 11.43 -3.00
N LYS A 26 -11.02 11.06 -1.77
CA LYS A 26 -11.84 11.92 -0.90
C LYS A 26 -11.00 12.90 -0.08
N GLY A 27 -9.69 12.91 -0.24
CA GLY A 27 -8.81 13.78 0.50
C GLY A 27 -8.57 13.34 1.95
N LYS A 28 -8.86 12.09 2.27
CA LYS A 28 -8.70 11.57 3.63
C LYS A 28 -7.27 11.11 3.95
N LEU A 29 -6.39 11.12 2.96
CA LEU A 29 -5.00 10.74 3.11
C LEU A 29 -4.11 11.91 2.70
N PRO A 30 -4.15 13.02 3.45
CA PRO A 30 -3.50 14.25 3.01
C PRO A 30 -1.98 14.18 2.94
N THR A 31 -1.36 13.23 3.62
CA THR A 31 0.09 13.07 3.61
C THR A 31 0.58 12.16 2.48
N VAL A 32 -0.34 11.47 1.80
CA VAL A 32 0.02 10.58 0.69
C VAL A 32 -0.06 11.37 -0.61
N LYS A 33 1.10 11.71 -1.17
CA LYS A 33 1.20 12.60 -2.33
C LYS A 33 1.88 12.00 -3.54
N PHE A 34 2.79 11.05 -3.33
CA PHE A 34 3.60 10.48 -4.41
C PHE A 34 3.56 8.97 -4.36
N ASP A 35 3.68 8.36 -5.54
CA ASP A 35 3.86 6.91 -5.57
C ASP A 35 5.34 6.58 -5.32
N ILE A 36 5.63 5.29 -5.28
CA ILE A 36 6.96 4.82 -4.92
C ILE A 36 8.02 5.20 -5.97
N ALA A 37 7.59 5.51 -7.18
CA ALA A 37 8.47 5.97 -8.25
C ALA A 37 8.66 7.50 -8.21
N GLY A 38 7.98 8.20 -7.29
CA GLY A 38 8.07 9.64 -7.18
C GLY A 38 7.08 10.40 -8.05
N VAL A 39 6.12 9.72 -8.64
CA VAL A 39 5.11 10.37 -9.47
C VAL A 39 4.01 10.91 -8.56
N GLU A 40 3.63 12.17 -8.77
CA GLU A 40 2.57 12.78 -7.99
C GLU A 40 1.24 12.08 -8.27
N LEU A 41 0.55 11.70 -7.19
CA LEU A 41 -0.74 11.02 -7.29
C LEU A 41 -1.87 12.03 -7.40
N THR A 42 -2.77 11.79 -8.34
CA THR A 42 -3.96 12.61 -8.56
C THR A 42 -5.18 11.70 -8.58
N LYS A 43 -6.35 12.31 -8.51
CA LYS A 43 -7.60 11.55 -8.61
C LYS A 43 -7.71 10.79 -9.93
N ASP A 44 -7.08 11.31 -10.97
CA ASP A 44 -7.17 10.71 -12.31
C ASP A 44 -6.15 9.63 -12.56
N ASN A 45 -4.97 9.72 -11.92
CA ASN A 45 -3.89 8.76 -12.20
C ASN A 45 -3.71 7.69 -11.13
N VAL A 46 -4.42 7.81 -10.00
CA VAL A 46 -4.22 6.88 -8.89
C VAL A 46 -4.76 5.50 -9.22
N SER A 47 -3.99 4.49 -8.89
CA SER A 47 -4.40 3.10 -9.01
C SER A 47 -3.91 2.33 -7.79
N LEU A 48 -4.36 1.09 -7.67
CA LEU A 48 -3.99 0.23 -6.56
C LEU A 48 -3.06 -0.85 -7.06
N ASP A 49 -1.98 -1.09 -6.33
CA ASP A 49 -1.01 -2.12 -6.68
C ASP A 49 -0.67 -2.95 -5.46
N HIS A 50 -0.19 -4.16 -5.68
CA HIS A 50 0.33 -5.00 -4.60
C HIS A 50 1.79 -4.65 -4.37
N VAL A 51 2.18 -4.51 -3.10
CA VAL A 51 3.60 -4.31 -2.77
C VAL A 51 4.38 -5.54 -3.21
N ILE A 52 3.90 -6.73 -2.80
CA ILE A 52 4.45 -8.00 -3.27
C ILE A 52 3.41 -8.59 -4.23
N PRO A 53 3.77 -8.83 -5.50
CA PRO A 53 2.83 -9.38 -6.47
C PRO A 53 2.23 -10.71 -6.01
N LYS A 54 0.98 -10.96 -6.35
CA LYS A 54 0.32 -12.21 -5.99
C LYS A 54 1.06 -13.42 -6.53
N SER A 55 1.64 -13.29 -7.72
CA SER A 55 2.43 -14.37 -8.33
C SER A 55 3.68 -14.72 -7.53
N GLN A 56 4.06 -13.88 -6.57
CA GLN A 56 5.25 -14.08 -5.74
C GLN A 56 4.88 -14.26 -4.27
N GLY A 57 3.65 -14.68 -4.01
CA GLY A 57 3.19 -14.96 -2.66
C GLY A 57 2.55 -13.80 -1.93
N GLY A 58 2.29 -12.71 -2.65
CA GLY A 58 1.63 -11.55 -2.05
C GLY A 58 0.18 -11.84 -1.69
N VAL A 59 -0.28 -11.28 -0.58
CA VAL A 59 -1.65 -11.44 -0.11
C VAL A 59 -2.46 -10.20 -0.42
N SER A 60 -3.79 -10.34 -0.41
CA SER A 60 -4.70 -9.23 -0.70
C SER A 60 -5.22 -8.65 0.61
N ASN A 61 -4.39 -7.86 1.28
CA ASN A 61 -4.80 -7.15 2.49
C ASN A 61 -4.11 -5.78 2.53
N LEU A 62 -4.51 -4.95 3.49
CA LEU A 62 -4.02 -3.57 3.59
C LEU A 62 -2.51 -3.47 3.57
N PHE A 63 -1.84 -4.37 4.26
CA PHE A 63 -0.39 -4.29 4.41
C PHE A 63 0.36 -4.61 3.13
N ASN A 64 -0.32 -5.16 2.15
CA ASN A 64 0.27 -5.49 0.86
C ASN A 64 -0.28 -4.65 -0.29
N TYR A 65 -1.01 -3.59 0.00
CA TYR A 65 -1.47 -2.68 -1.03
C TYR A 65 -0.74 -1.36 -0.95
N MET A 66 -0.58 -0.70 -2.08
CA MET A 66 -0.04 0.63 -2.15
C MET A 66 -0.76 1.41 -3.24
N LEU A 67 -0.80 2.73 -3.09
CA LEU A 67 -1.30 3.58 -4.15
C LEU A 67 -0.17 3.87 -5.12
N ALA A 68 -0.41 3.66 -6.38
CA ALA A 68 0.56 3.85 -7.45
C ALA A 68 -0.07 4.65 -8.56
N SER A 69 0.76 5.37 -9.33
CA SER A 69 0.27 5.99 -10.55
C SER A 69 -0.03 4.90 -11.57
N LYS A 70 -1.00 5.15 -12.44
CA LYS A 70 -1.34 4.18 -13.48
C LYS A 70 -0.15 3.89 -14.37
N VAL A 71 0.68 4.89 -14.64
CA VAL A 71 1.85 4.70 -15.50
C VAL A 71 2.88 3.79 -14.82
N PHE A 72 3.13 3.96 -13.54
CA PHE A 72 4.07 3.09 -12.84
C PHE A 72 3.51 1.67 -12.70
N ASN A 73 2.23 1.55 -12.36
CA ASN A 73 1.58 0.26 -12.22
C ASN A 73 1.67 -0.56 -13.51
N SER A 74 1.40 0.09 -14.65
CA SER A 74 1.52 -0.57 -15.95
C SER A 74 2.95 -0.94 -16.29
N PHE A 75 3.89 -0.06 -15.99
CA PHE A 75 5.32 -0.28 -16.24
C PHE A 75 5.83 -1.46 -15.41
N ARG A 76 5.45 -1.48 -14.13
CA ARG A 76 5.95 -2.48 -13.20
C ARG A 76 5.45 -3.89 -13.52
N GLY A 77 4.18 -4.03 -13.83
CA GLY A 77 3.58 -5.35 -13.99
C GLY A 77 3.80 -6.18 -12.73
N VAL A 78 4.49 -7.32 -12.85
CA VAL A 78 4.78 -8.22 -11.72
C VAL A 78 6.24 -8.19 -11.30
N VAL A 79 6.98 -7.16 -11.69
CA VAL A 79 8.40 -7.05 -11.32
C VAL A 79 8.50 -6.76 -9.82
N PRO A 80 9.34 -7.52 -9.07
CA PRO A 80 9.52 -7.25 -7.64
C PRO A 80 10.06 -5.84 -7.40
N LEU A 81 9.57 -5.18 -6.35
CA LEU A 81 10.05 -3.84 -6.00
C LEU A 81 11.54 -3.79 -5.77
N ALA A 82 12.11 -4.85 -5.20
CA ALA A 82 13.55 -4.89 -4.93
C ALA A 82 14.40 -4.73 -6.17
N LYS A 83 13.83 -4.97 -7.36
CA LYS A 83 14.54 -4.78 -8.62
C LYS A 83 14.37 -3.39 -9.20
N LEU A 84 13.46 -2.60 -8.65
CA LEU A 84 13.12 -1.29 -9.20
C LEU A 84 13.54 -0.14 -8.28
N ILE A 85 13.60 -0.38 -6.97
CA ILE A 85 13.88 0.66 -5.98
C ILE A 85 14.85 0.17 -4.92
N THR A 86 15.40 1.10 -4.13
CA THR A 86 16.25 0.77 -2.99
C THR A 86 15.42 0.78 -1.71
N LYS A 87 15.99 0.20 -0.63
CA LYS A 87 15.36 0.24 0.69
C LYS A 87 15.14 1.68 1.15
N LYS A 88 16.09 2.55 0.86
CA LYS A 88 16.01 3.96 1.23
C LYS A 88 14.83 4.63 0.55
N MET A 89 14.62 4.35 -0.72
CA MET A 89 13.47 4.88 -1.47
C MET A 89 12.17 4.38 -0.88
N PHE A 90 12.09 3.10 -0.55
CA PHE A 90 10.91 2.52 0.04
C PHE A 90 10.60 3.17 1.38
N ASP A 91 11.59 3.30 2.26
CA ASP A 91 11.38 3.86 3.59
C ASP A 91 10.92 5.31 3.52
N LYS A 92 11.50 6.08 2.61
CA LYS A 92 11.10 7.48 2.42
C LYS A 92 9.65 7.58 1.96
N TRP A 93 9.29 6.76 0.99
CA TRP A 93 7.93 6.74 0.46
C TRP A 93 6.92 6.28 1.51
N ALA A 94 7.25 5.25 2.27
CA ALA A 94 6.33 4.67 3.27
C ALA A 94 5.99 5.63 4.39
N LYS A 95 6.84 6.62 4.66
CA LYS A 95 6.58 7.61 5.69
C LYS A 95 5.31 8.40 5.43
N GLN A 96 4.88 8.52 4.19
CA GLN A 96 3.64 9.20 3.85
C GLN A 96 2.43 8.53 4.49
N TYR A 97 2.53 7.25 4.82
CA TYR A 97 1.43 6.46 5.37
C TYR A 97 1.48 6.36 6.89
N GLU A 98 2.49 6.94 7.53
CA GLU A 98 2.59 6.91 8.99
C GLU A 98 1.61 7.90 9.60
N GLY A 99 0.98 7.49 10.70
CA GLY A 99 0.10 8.37 11.44
C GLY A 99 -1.27 8.59 10.82
N ILE A 100 -1.57 7.94 9.71
CA ILE A 100 -2.89 8.04 9.10
C ILE A 100 -3.74 6.83 9.50
N THR A 101 -5.05 6.98 9.38
CA THR A 101 -5.99 5.91 9.67
C THR A 101 -6.67 5.46 8.40
N VAL A 102 -6.56 4.18 8.09
CA VAL A 102 -7.23 3.58 6.93
C VAL A 102 -8.06 2.40 7.43
N CYS A 103 -9.37 2.48 7.24
CA CYS A 103 -10.30 1.43 7.67
C CYS A 103 -10.15 1.08 9.15
N GLY A 104 -9.92 2.09 9.99
CA GLY A 104 -9.74 1.86 11.43
C GLY A 104 -8.36 1.40 11.84
N VAL A 105 -7.46 1.17 10.89
CA VAL A 105 -6.07 0.83 11.18
C VAL A 105 -5.26 2.11 11.15
N GLU A 106 -4.56 2.39 12.23
CA GLU A 106 -3.70 3.57 12.29
C GLU A 106 -2.28 3.16 12.68
N GLY A 107 -1.36 4.10 12.52
CA GLY A 107 0.04 3.86 12.81
C GLY A 107 0.76 3.35 11.56
N GLU A 108 1.57 2.33 11.72
CA GLU A 108 2.39 1.84 10.62
C GLU A 108 1.57 0.93 9.69
N VAL A 109 1.33 1.40 8.49
CA VAL A 109 0.59 0.63 7.48
C VAL A 109 1.46 -0.47 6.89
N TYR A 110 2.75 -0.19 6.67
CA TYR A 110 3.67 -1.18 6.10
C TYR A 110 4.51 -1.76 7.22
N THR A 111 4.13 -2.95 7.68
CA THR A 111 4.76 -3.62 8.81
C THR A 111 6.18 -4.08 8.48
N GLU A 112 6.95 -4.38 9.52
CA GLU A 112 8.30 -4.89 9.35
C GLU A 112 8.29 -6.22 8.59
N GLU A 113 7.26 -7.01 8.78
CA GLU A 113 7.15 -8.28 8.08
C GLU A 113 7.06 -8.08 6.56
N ILE A 114 6.20 -7.17 6.09
CA ILE A 114 6.08 -6.90 4.66
C ILE A 114 7.36 -6.28 4.12
N ARG A 115 7.99 -5.38 4.90
CA ARG A 115 9.25 -4.75 4.51
C ARG A 115 10.35 -5.78 4.30
N ARG A 116 10.45 -6.74 5.22
CA ARG A 116 11.44 -7.81 5.10
C ARG A 116 11.21 -8.66 3.86
N LYS A 117 9.95 -9.03 3.62
CA LYS A 117 9.61 -9.89 2.47
C LYS A 117 9.92 -9.24 1.13
N ILE A 118 9.83 -7.92 1.03
CA ILE A 118 10.14 -7.22 -0.21
C ILE A 118 11.57 -7.51 -0.65
N TRP A 119 12.50 -7.55 0.30
CA TRP A 119 13.92 -7.67 -0.01
C TRP A 119 14.43 -9.11 -0.03
N GLU A 120 13.57 -10.07 0.29
CA GLU A 120 13.90 -11.49 0.24
C GLU A 120 13.65 -12.12 -1.13
N ILE A 121 13.03 -11.40 -2.02
CA ILE A 121 12.67 -11.91 -3.35
C ILE A 121 13.87 -11.82 -4.30
#